data_76e04009fafc066d49123e83497065f9
#
_entry.id   76e04009fafc066d49123e83497065f9
#
_cell.length_a   1.000
_cell.length_b   1.000
_cell.length_c   1.000
_cell.angle_alpha   90.00
_cell.angle_beta   90.00
_cell.angle_gamma   90.00
#
_symmetry.space_group_name_H-M   'P 1'
#
loop_
_entity.id
_entity.type
_entity.pdbx_description
1 polymer ?
#
loop_
_entity_poly.entity_id
_entity_poly.type
_entity_poly.pdbx_seq_one_letter_code
_entity_poly.pdbx_strand_id
1 'polypeptide(L)'
;MALRKSIVNRFTIVYIVVAMLFFVAVLQMLRVMTVDRADWLAEAAKLERKDRVEIPERGNMYDADGNLITATIPYYSLYMDLGVDAYKTSKGQKRYQENIDSLCICLSQKFGDKSPQEYRRMIDAAFVKGNRRLRLYPKKVSYIDLMEIKTFPLFRAGKYKSGFFAEEFSNRENLYGSLANRTIGDIYGSGGRGRYG
;
A
#
# COMPACT_ATOMS: atom_id res chain seq x y z
N MET A 1 -56.30 -29.54 -26.49
CA MET A 1 -56.34 -29.16 -25.06
C MET A 1 -55.15 -29.72 -24.26
N ALA A 2 -54.66 -30.92 -24.54
CA ALA A 2 -53.54 -31.55 -23.79
C ALA A 2 -52.18 -30.77 -23.84
N LEU A 3 -51.78 -30.31 -25.02
CA LEU A 3 -50.52 -29.52 -25.20
C LEU A 3 -50.48 -28.24 -24.38
N ARG A 4 -51.62 -27.51 -24.29
CA ARG A 4 -51.69 -26.26 -23.50
C ARG A 4 -51.55 -26.54 -22.00
N LYS A 5 -52.11 -27.61 -21.48
CA LYS A 5 -51.94 -28.03 -20.09
C LYS A 5 -50.50 -28.41 -19.76
N SER A 6 -49.81 -29.11 -20.66
CA SER A 6 -48.41 -29.50 -20.49
C SER A 6 -47.48 -28.29 -20.47
N ILE A 7 -47.72 -27.29 -21.30
CA ILE A 7 -46.92 -26.05 -21.32
C ILE A 7 -47.14 -25.26 -20.03
N VAL A 8 -48.39 -25.07 -19.61
CA VAL A 8 -48.73 -24.37 -18.37
C VAL A 8 -48.09 -25.04 -17.17
N ASN A 9 -48.14 -26.38 -17.06
CA ASN A 9 -47.50 -27.07 -15.95
C ASN A 9 -45.99 -26.86 -15.90
N ARG A 10 -45.31 -26.84 -17.04
CA ARG A 10 -43.84 -26.56 -17.09
C ARG A 10 -43.54 -25.16 -16.62
N PHE A 11 -44.27 -24.16 -17.06
CA PHE A 11 -44.13 -22.78 -16.58
C PHE A 11 -44.40 -22.65 -15.08
N THR A 12 -45.44 -23.31 -14.57
CA THR A 12 -45.76 -23.33 -13.15
C THR A 12 -44.64 -23.92 -12.31
N ILE A 13 -44.02 -25.03 -12.77
CA ILE A 13 -42.87 -25.62 -12.08
C ILE A 13 -41.69 -24.64 -12.03
N VAL A 14 -41.37 -24.02 -13.17
CA VAL A 14 -40.30 -23.02 -13.22
C VAL A 14 -40.55 -21.85 -12.27
N TYR A 15 -41.80 -21.34 -12.26
CA TYR A 15 -42.21 -20.27 -11.37
C TYR A 15 -42.06 -20.66 -9.90
N ILE A 16 -42.49 -21.87 -9.51
CA ILE A 16 -42.35 -22.36 -8.13
C ILE A 16 -40.86 -22.47 -7.74
N VAL A 17 -40.03 -22.96 -8.64
CA VAL A 17 -38.58 -23.07 -8.37
C VAL A 17 -37.94 -21.68 -8.17
N VAL A 18 -38.28 -20.72 -9.02
CA VAL A 18 -37.79 -19.35 -8.89
C VAL A 18 -38.30 -18.68 -7.60
N ALA A 19 -39.58 -18.86 -7.27
CA ALA A 19 -40.18 -18.35 -6.04
C ALA A 19 -39.50 -18.96 -4.79
N MET A 20 -39.18 -20.26 -4.82
CA MET A 20 -38.52 -20.95 -3.74
C MET A 20 -37.06 -20.43 -3.56
N LEU A 21 -36.33 -20.21 -4.65
CA LEU A 21 -34.97 -19.64 -4.61
C LEU A 21 -35.01 -18.20 -4.04
N PHE A 22 -36.00 -17.41 -4.46
CA PHE A 22 -36.19 -16.06 -3.91
C PHE A 22 -36.46 -16.10 -2.41
N PHE A 23 -37.33 -17.00 -1.97
CA PHE A 23 -37.65 -17.14 -0.55
C PHE A 23 -36.42 -17.57 0.28
N VAL A 24 -35.62 -18.49 -0.23
CA VAL A 24 -34.35 -18.87 0.41
C VAL A 24 -33.38 -17.68 0.51
N ALA A 25 -33.27 -16.87 -0.53
CA ALA A 25 -32.44 -15.68 -0.50
C ALA A 25 -32.87 -14.65 0.56
N VAL A 26 -34.20 -14.44 0.67
CA VAL A 26 -34.79 -13.54 1.68
C VAL A 26 -34.53 -14.09 3.10
N LEU A 27 -34.70 -15.38 3.32
CA LEU A 27 -34.39 -16.00 4.62
C LEU A 27 -32.90 -15.89 4.99
N GLN A 28 -32.01 -16.09 4.03
CA GLN A 28 -30.55 -15.89 4.22
C GLN A 28 -30.25 -14.43 4.59
N MET A 29 -30.86 -13.48 3.90
CA MET A 29 -30.68 -12.06 4.21
C MET A 29 -31.16 -11.71 5.63
N LEU A 30 -32.32 -12.19 6.03
CA LEU A 30 -32.84 -12.02 7.38
C LEU A 30 -31.91 -12.65 8.43
N ARG A 31 -31.38 -13.83 8.15
CA ARG A 31 -30.42 -14.49 9.05
C ARG A 31 -29.17 -13.64 9.27
N VAL A 32 -28.56 -13.14 8.19
CA VAL A 32 -27.36 -12.28 8.26
C VAL A 32 -27.66 -10.99 9.05
N MET A 33 -28.87 -10.41 8.85
CA MET A 33 -29.24 -9.18 9.54
C MET A 33 -29.55 -9.35 11.02
N THR A 34 -29.98 -10.54 11.46
CA THR A 34 -30.42 -10.78 12.83
C THR A 34 -29.45 -11.66 13.62
N VAL A 35 -29.14 -12.84 13.12
CA VAL A 35 -28.35 -13.86 13.83
C VAL A 35 -26.86 -13.56 13.72
N ASP A 36 -26.37 -13.35 12.50
CA ASP A 36 -24.93 -13.18 12.23
C ASP A 36 -24.46 -11.72 12.41
N ARG A 37 -25.36 -10.80 12.78
CA ARG A 37 -25.07 -9.38 12.94
C ARG A 37 -23.96 -9.10 13.93
N ALA A 38 -23.97 -9.78 15.07
CA ALA A 38 -22.97 -9.56 16.13
C ALA A 38 -21.56 -9.93 15.66
N ASP A 39 -21.43 -11.03 14.94
CA ASP A 39 -20.14 -11.49 14.40
C ASP A 39 -19.60 -10.53 13.35
N TRP A 40 -20.45 -10.05 12.44
CA TRP A 40 -20.06 -9.06 11.44
C TRP A 40 -19.68 -7.71 12.04
N LEU A 41 -20.37 -7.26 13.09
CA LEU A 41 -20.01 -6.04 13.82
C LEU A 41 -18.68 -6.20 14.57
N ALA A 42 -18.43 -7.37 15.15
CA ALA A 42 -17.16 -7.65 15.80
C ALA A 42 -15.99 -7.67 14.80
N GLU A 43 -16.21 -8.21 13.60
CA GLU A 43 -15.20 -8.21 12.54
C GLU A 43 -14.97 -6.79 11.99
N ALA A 44 -16.04 -6.03 11.77
CA ALA A 44 -15.96 -4.63 11.36
C ALA A 44 -15.18 -3.77 12.39
N ALA A 45 -15.43 -3.98 13.68
CA ALA A 45 -14.71 -3.27 14.74
C ALA A 45 -13.19 -3.55 14.74
N LYS A 46 -12.76 -4.74 14.30
CA LYS A 46 -11.32 -5.04 14.13
C LYS A 46 -10.70 -4.27 12.96
N LEU A 47 -11.50 -3.98 11.94
CA LEU A 47 -11.06 -3.23 10.75
C LEU A 47 -11.13 -1.71 10.97
N GLU A 48 -11.97 -1.23 11.88
CA GLU A 48 -11.99 0.16 12.28
C GLU A 48 -10.67 0.53 12.95
N ARG A 49 -9.84 1.27 12.24
CA ARG A 49 -8.67 1.92 12.83
C ARG A 49 -9.16 3.11 13.64
N LYS A 50 -9.45 2.87 14.92
CA LYS A 50 -9.69 3.95 15.88
C LYS A 50 -8.42 4.78 15.99
N ASP A 51 -8.56 6.09 15.92
CA ASP A 51 -7.50 7.07 16.20
C ASP A 51 -6.35 7.13 15.17
N ARG A 52 -6.65 7.07 13.88
CA ARG A 52 -5.67 7.53 12.90
C ARG A 52 -5.55 9.05 13.00
N VAL A 53 -4.59 9.50 13.80
CA VAL A 53 -4.22 10.92 13.83
C VAL A 53 -3.53 11.24 12.51
N GLU A 54 -4.22 11.94 11.63
CA GLU A 54 -3.60 12.52 10.44
C GLU A 54 -2.88 13.79 10.89
N ILE A 55 -1.55 13.75 10.85
CA ILE A 55 -0.73 14.92 11.15
C ILE A 55 -0.79 15.83 9.92
N PRO A 56 -1.34 17.05 10.06
CA PRO A 56 -1.41 17.98 8.94
C PRO A 56 -0.01 18.40 8.50
N GLU A 57 0.19 18.52 7.20
CA GLU A 57 1.43 19.04 6.64
C GLU A 57 1.52 20.54 6.86
N ARG A 58 2.71 21.02 7.22
CA ARG A 58 2.96 22.45 7.34
C ARG A 58 3.05 23.07 5.95
N GLY A 59 2.39 24.21 5.78
CA GLY A 59 2.45 25.01 4.57
C GLY A 59 3.84 25.60 4.31
N ASN A 60 4.07 26.00 3.08
CA ASN A 60 5.28 26.69 2.65
C ASN A 60 5.32 28.12 3.23
N MET A 61 6.52 28.65 3.43
CA MET A 61 6.73 30.06 3.82
C MET A 61 7.48 30.78 2.69
N TYR A 62 7.01 31.99 2.40
CA TYR A 62 7.58 32.86 1.36
C TYR A 62 8.03 34.17 2.01
N ASP A 63 8.99 34.84 1.37
CA ASP A 63 9.36 36.23 1.71
C ASP A 63 8.36 37.24 1.12
N ALA A 64 8.63 38.53 1.35
CA ALA A 64 7.81 39.61 0.81
C ALA A 64 7.82 39.69 -0.72
N ASP A 65 8.87 39.16 -1.35
CA ASP A 65 9.07 39.16 -2.80
C ASP A 65 8.53 37.87 -3.44
N GLY A 66 7.98 36.93 -2.65
CA GLY A 66 7.41 35.66 -3.10
C GLY A 66 8.42 34.53 -3.27
N ASN A 67 9.66 34.69 -2.80
CA ASN A 67 10.64 33.61 -2.84
C ASN A 67 10.38 32.59 -1.71
N LEU A 68 10.55 31.34 -2.01
CA LEU A 68 10.31 30.25 -1.08
C LEU A 68 11.43 30.15 -0.04
N ILE A 69 11.13 30.40 1.23
CA ILE A 69 12.10 30.33 2.34
C ILE A 69 12.18 28.90 2.87
N THR A 70 11.05 28.27 3.10
CA THR A 70 10.98 26.90 3.61
C THR A 70 9.79 26.16 3.02
N ALA A 71 10.00 24.90 2.71
CA ALA A 71 8.99 24.03 2.11
C ALA A 71 8.93 22.68 2.81
N THR A 72 7.75 22.07 2.74
CA THR A 72 7.56 20.67 3.10
C THR A 72 7.80 19.82 1.85
N ILE A 73 8.87 19.02 1.87
CA ILE A 73 9.27 18.19 0.72
C ILE A 73 8.99 16.72 1.07
N PRO A 74 8.29 15.98 0.21
CA PRO A 74 8.07 14.56 0.41
C PRO A 74 9.34 13.74 0.15
N TYR A 75 9.70 12.90 1.09
CA TYR A 75 10.72 11.87 0.99
C TYR A 75 10.11 10.49 1.15
N TYR A 76 10.75 9.49 0.59
CA TYR A 76 10.22 8.14 0.53
C TYR A 76 11.17 7.12 1.14
N SER A 77 10.64 6.24 1.99
CA SER A 77 11.35 5.04 2.44
C SER A 77 10.91 3.85 1.61
N LEU A 78 11.87 3.07 1.15
CA LEU A 78 11.65 1.98 0.20
C LEU A 78 11.52 0.64 0.94
N TYR A 79 10.44 -0.06 0.66
CA TYR A 79 10.15 -1.36 1.24
C TYR A 79 9.77 -2.38 0.17
N MET A 80 9.98 -3.66 0.52
CA MET A 80 9.55 -4.79 -0.30
C MET A 80 8.77 -5.78 0.58
N ASP A 81 7.56 -6.13 0.14
CA ASP A 81 6.73 -7.19 0.72
C ASP A 81 7.01 -8.49 -0.04
N LEU A 82 7.70 -9.42 0.62
CA LEU A 82 8.01 -10.73 0.08
C LEU A 82 6.95 -11.78 0.41
N GLY A 83 5.93 -11.42 1.18
CA GLY A 83 4.77 -12.26 1.49
C GLY A 83 3.58 -12.05 0.55
N VAL A 84 3.75 -11.33 -0.56
CA VAL A 84 2.67 -11.08 -1.54
C VAL A 84 2.19 -12.38 -2.17
N ASP A 85 0.88 -12.53 -2.33
CA ASP A 85 0.27 -13.73 -2.94
C ASP A 85 0.77 -14.01 -4.36
N ALA A 86 1.24 -12.98 -5.07
CA ALA A 86 1.87 -13.16 -6.37
C ALA A 86 3.04 -14.14 -6.34
N TYR A 87 3.83 -14.16 -5.27
CA TYR A 87 4.97 -15.07 -5.12
C TYR A 87 4.61 -16.51 -4.72
N LYS A 88 3.37 -16.75 -4.31
CA LYS A 88 2.85 -18.10 -4.08
C LYS A 88 2.53 -18.85 -5.37
N THR A 89 2.38 -18.10 -6.48
CA THR A 89 2.05 -18.65 -7.80
C THR A 89 3.33 -18.97 -8.56
N SER A 90 3.37 -20.11 -9.30
CA SER A 90 4.52 -20.51 -10.13
C SER A 90 4.98 -19.42 -11.10
N LYS A 91 4.03 -18.68 -11.70
CA LYS A 91 4.32 -17.54 -12.59
C LYS A 91 5.02 -16.38 -11.86
N GLY A 92 4.65 -16.13 -10.62
CA GLY A 92 5.26 -15.06 -9.81
C GLY A 92 6.66 -15.46 -9.33
N GLN A 93 6.86 -16.71 -8.93
CA GLN A 93 8.18 -17.23 -8.56
C GLN A 93 9.15 -17.17 -9.74
N LYS A 94 8.71 -17.58 -10.92
CA LYS A 94 9.51 -17.49 -12.15
C LYS A 94 9.91 -16.05 -12.44
N ARG A 95 8.97 -15.11 -12.38
CA ARG A 95 9.25 -13.68 -12.55
C ARG A 95 10.26 -13.16 -11.53
N TYR A 96 10.15 -13.57 -10.26
CA TYR A 96 11.10 -13.22 -9.22
C TYR A 96 12.49 -13.70 -9.57
N GLN A 97 12.66 -14.98 -9.88
CA GLN A 97 13.95 -15.58 -10.22
C GLN A 97 14.60 -14.95 -11.44
N GLU A 98 13.82 -14.64 -12.48
CA GLU A 98 14.33 -14.03 -13.72
C GLU A 98 14.80 -12.58 -13.53
N ASN A 99 14.23 -11.83 -12.59
CA ASN A 99 14.48 -10.40 -12.49
C ASN A 99 15.28 -9.98 -11.24
N ILE A 100 15.44 -10.85 -10.26
CA ILE A 100 16.03 -10.47 -8.97
C ILE A 100 17.51 -10.11 -9.10
N ASP A 101 18.29 -10.78 -9.92
CA ASP A 101 19.72 -10.48 -10.12
C ASP A 101 19.89 -9.12 -10.79
N SER A 102 19.10 -8.86 -11.82
CA SER A 102 19.09 -7.55 -12.48
C SER A 102 18.64 -6.43 -11.54
N LEU A 103 17.65 -6.70 -10.66
CA LEU A 103 17.22 -5.76 -9.64
C LEU A 103 18.37 -5.45 -8.66
N CYS A 104 19.09 -6.47 -8.16
CA CYS A 104 20.21 -6.28 -7.23
C CYS A 104 21.33 -5.45 -7.84
N ILE A 105 21.62 -5.63 -9.13
CA ILE A 105 22.59 -4.82 -9.86
C ILE A 105 22.14 -3.35 -9.93
N CYS A 106 20.87 -3.11 -10.32
CA CYS A 106 20.32 -1.75 -10.40
C CYS A 106 20.33 -1.05 -9.02
N LEU A 107 19.95 -1.75 -7.94
CA LEU A 107 19.97 -1.19 -6.59
C LEU A 107 21.40 -0.85 -6.14
N SER A 108 22.35 -1.74 -6.41
CA SER A 108 23.76 -1.50 -6.09
C SER A 108 24.33 -0.29 -6.86
N GLN A 109 24.02 -0.18 -8.14
CA GLN A 109 24.44 0.96 -8.97
C GLN A 109 23.82 2.29 -8.51
N LYS A 110 22.53 2.26 -8.13
CA LYS A 110 21.82 3.48 -7.71
C LYS A 110 22.27 3.98 -6.36
N PHE A 111 22.47 3.10 -5.38
CA PHE A 111 22.74 3.50 -4.00
C PHE A 111 24.20 3.40 -3.60
N GLY A 112 24.97 2.51 -4.19
CA GLY A 112 26.39 2.32 -3.90
C GLY A 112 26.73 1.91 -2.47
N ASP A 113 25.71 1.51 -1.68
CA ASP A 113 25.85 1.17 -0.25
C ASP A 113 26.18 -0.32 -0.03
N LYS A 114 25.75 -1.17 -0.96
CA LYS A 114 25.95 -2.63 -0.91
C LYS A 114 26.28 -3.17 -2.29
N SER A 115 27.01 -4.28 -2.31
CA SER A 115 27.25 -5.04 -3.54
C SER A 115 25.97 -5.74 -4.02
N PRO A 116 25.87 -6.09 -5.32
CA PRO A 116 24.72 -6.83 -5.83
C PRO A 116 24.48 -8.15 -5.10
N GLN A 117 25.58 -8.81 -4.68
CA GLN A 117 25.52 -10.08 -3.95
C GLN A 117 24.98 -9.91 -2.52
N GLU A 118 25.29 -8.81 -1.86
CA GLU A 118 24.76 -8.49 -0.53
C GLU A 118 23.27 -8.16 -0.59
N TYR A 119 22.84 -7.39 -1.60
CA TYR A 119 21.42 -7.18 -1.86
C TYR A 119 20.69 -8.49 -2.10
N ARG A 120 21.26 -9.37 -2.92
CA ARG A 120 20.68 -10.68 -3.20
C ARG A 120 20.53 -11.52 -1.92
N ARG A 121 21.58 -11.63 -1.09
CA ARG A 121 21.53 -12.36 0.18
C ARG A 121 20.48 -11.79 1.14
N MET A 122 20.40 -10.46 1.23
CA MET A 122 19.41 -9.77 2.08
C MET A 122 17.97 -10.08 1.65
N ILE A 123 17.70 -10.00 0.35
CA ILE A 123 16.37 -10.24 -0.20
C ILE A 123 16.00 -11.72 -0.10
N ASP A 124 16.90 -12.63 -0.44
CA ASP A 124 16.65 -14.08 -0.36
C ASP A 124 16.41 -14.54 1.09
N ALA A 125 17.19 -14.04 2.04
CA ALA A 125 16.98 -14.33 3.46
C ALA A 125 15.62 -13.83 3.97
N ALA A 126 15.17 -12.68 3.48
CA ALA A 126 13.87 -12.13 3.81
C ALA A 126 12.73 -12.86 3.08
N PHE A 127 12.98 -13.34 1.86
CA PHE A 127 12.03 -14.14 1.08
C PHE A 127 11.71 -15.47 1.78
N VAL A 128 12.73 -16.18 2.25
CA VAL A 128 12.55 -17.44 3.01
C VAL A 128 11.72 -17.22 4.28
N LYS A 129 11.90 -16.05 4.94
CA LYS A 129 11.15 -15.69 6.14
C LYS A 129 9.73 -15.16 5.85
N GLY A 130 9.38 -14.92 4.60
CA GLY A 130 8.12 -14.29 4.21
C GLY A 130 7.96 -12.86 4.76
N ASN A 131 9.06 -12.11 4.86
CA ASN A 131 9.06 -10.77 5.44
C ASN A 131 8.22 -9.81 4.59
N ARG A 132 7.19 -9.22 5.20
CA ARG A 132 6.27 -8.28 4.53
C ARG A 132 6.76 -6.85 4.49
N ARG A 133 7.82 -6.51 5.22
CA ARG A 133 8.34 -5.15 5.31
C ARG A 133 9.87 -5.13 5.34
N LEU A 134 10.48 -5.62 4.28
CA LEU A 134 11.92 -5.53 4.10
C LEU A 134 12.29 -4.11 3.66
N ARG A 135 13.06 -3.40 4.47
CA ARG A 135 13.62 -2.10 4.09
C ARG A 135 14.79 -2.30 3.14
N LEU A 136 14.70 -1.75 1.93
CA LEU A 136 15.71 -1.92 0.89
C LEU A 136 16.89 -0.98 1.08
N TYR A 137 16.63 0.27 1.48
CA TYR A 137 17.65 1.29 1.66
C TYR A 137 17.45 2.03 3.01
N PRO A 138 18.53 2.28 3.79
CA PRO A 138 18.43 2.86 5.12
C PRO A 138 18.07 4.35 5.12
N LYS A 139 18.41 5.07 4.05
CA LYS A 139 18.09 6.50 3.92
C LYS A 139 16.76 6.69 3.20
N LYS A 140 16.24 7.89 3.27
CA LYS A 140 15.07 8.30 2.50
C LYS A 140 15.52 8.74 1.10
N VAL A 141 14.66 8.56 0.10
CA VAL A 141 14.93 8.94 -1.29
C VAL A 141 13.99 10.05 -1.74
N SER A 142 14.42 10.82 -2.72
CA SER A 142 13.59 11.85 -3.35
C SER A 142 12.48 11.24 -4.22
N TYR A 143 11.51 12.07 -4.62
CA TYR A 143 10.46 11.65 -5.57
C TYR A 143 11.05 11.24 -6.93
N ILE A 144 12.07 11.96 -7.41
CA ILE A 144 12.74 11.68 -8.69
C ILE A 144 13.40 10.29 -8.64
N ASP A 145 14.15 10.00 -7.57
CA ASP A 145 14.77 8.69 -7.37
C ASP A 145 13.74 7.57 -7.25
N LEU A 146 12.62 7.83 -6.54
CA LEU A 146 11.54 6.85 -6.45
C LEU A 146 10.96 6.51 -7.82
N MET A 147 10.75 7.51 -8.69
CA MET A 147 10.23 7.28 -10.04
C MET A 147 11.20 6.45 -10.88
N GLU A 148 12.49 6.71 -10.79
CA GLU A 148 13.52 5.88 -11.44
C GLU A 148 13.51 4.44 -10.91
N ILE A 149 13.47 4.26 -9.59
CA ILE A 149 13.47 2.93 -8.95
C ILE A 149 12.23 2.12 -9.34
N LYS A 150 11.08 2.75 -9.53
CA LYS A 150 9.87 2.07 -10.02
C LYS A 150 10.03 1.46 -11.42
N THR A 151 10.97 1.93 -12.21
CA THR A 151 11.26 1.36 -13.54
C THR A 151 12.16 0.12 -13.50
N PHE A 152 12.79 -0.16 -12.36
CA PHE A 152 13.73 -1.27 -12.21
C PHE A 152 13.08 -2.63 -12.50
N PRO A 153 13.87 -3.62 -12.96
CA PRO A 153 13.41 -4.99 -13.14
C PRO A 153 12.70 -5.48 -11.87
N LEU A 154 11.64 -6.24 -12.02
CA LEU A 154 10.70 -6.66 -10.99
C LEU A 154 9.78 -5.53 -10.49
N PHE A 155 10.27 -4.34 -10.11
CA PHE A 155 9.47 -3.25 -9.54
C PHE A 155 8.48 -2.65 -10.55
N ARG A 156 8.84 -2.59 -11.84
CA ARG A 156 7.95 -2.18 -12.94
C ARG A 156 6.65 -2.99 -13.04
N ALA A 157 6.60 -4.17 -12.41
CA ALA A 157 5.39 -4.99 -12.37
C ALA A 157 4.30 -4.45 -11.40
N GLY A 158 4.62 -3.43 -10.60
CA GLY A 158 3.74 -2.78 -9.66
C GLY A 158 3.65 -3.49 -8.30
N LYS A 159 3.08 -2.80 -7.31
CA LYS A 159 3.01 -3.21 -5.91
C LYS A 159 2.52 -4.65 -5.69
N TYR A 160 1.41 -5.02 -6.31
CA TYR A 160 0.79 -6.32 -6.08
C TYR A 160 1.53 -7.51 -6.72
N LYS A 161 2.38 -7.25 -7.71
CA LYS A 161 3.12 -8.29 -8.43
C LYS A 161 4.59 -8.39 -8.03
N SER A 162 5.17 -7.30 -7.54
CA SER A 162 6.56 -7.20 -7.11
C SER A 162 6.73 -7.08 -5.60
N GLY A 163 5.66 -6.73 -4.89
CA GLY A 163 5.73 -6.42 -3.47
C GLY A 163 6.42 -5.08 -3.15
N PHE A 164 6.89 -4.34 -4.14
CA PHE A 164 7.54 -3.06 -3.92
C PHE A 164 6.54 -1.97 -3.51
N PHE A 165 6.82 -1.28 -2.42
CA PHE A 165 6.07 -0.10 -2.00
C PHE A 165 6.98 0.93 -1.34
N ALA A 166 6.56 2.18 -1.39
CA ALA A 166 7.24 3.29 -0.74
C ALA A 166 6.30 3.93 0.27
N GLU A 167 6.85 4.32 1.41
CA GLU A 167 6.14 5.10 2.41
C GLU A 167 6.63 6.54 2.35
N GLU A 168 5.69 7.45 2.25
CA GLU A 168 5.94 8.87 2.19
C GLU A 168 6.16 9.45 3.58
N PHE A 169 7.15 10.34 3.68
CA PHE A 169 7.46 11.13 4.86
C PHE A 169 7.68 12.57 4.45
N SER A 170 6.85 13.45 4.93
CA SER A 170 7.04 14.88 4.74
C SER A 170 8.17 15.38 5.63
N ASN A 171 9.15 16.02 5.04
CA ASN A 171 10.25 16.68 5.74
C ASN A 171 10.24 18.16 5.42
N ARG A 172 10.48 18.99 6.44
CA ARG A 172 10.58 20.44 6.25
C ARG A 172 12.02 20.79 5.94
N GLU A 173 12.23 21.48 4.85
CA GLU A 173 13.54 21.96 4.45
C GLU A 173 13.60 23.47 4.39
N ASN A 174 14.69 24.02 4.94
CA ASN A 174 15.02 25.43 4.88
C ASN A 174 15.98 25.63 3.70
N LEU A 175 15.51 26.26 2.64
CA LEU A 175 16.27 26.46 1.40
C LEU A 175 17.49 27.36 1.58
N TYR A 176 17.45 28.27 2.54
CA TYR A 176 18.53 29.21 2.86
C TYR A 176 19.29 28.83 4.15
N GLY A 177 19.35 27.54 4.48
CA GLY A 177 20.10 27.03 5.64
C GLY A 177 19.59 27.57 6.96
N SER A 178 20.45 28.30 7.70
CA SER A 178 20.10 28.83 9.04
C SER A 178 19.33 30.15 9.02
N LEU A 179 19.02 30.71 7.85
CA LEU A 179 18.29 31.97 7.73
C LEU A 179 16.92 31.83 8.40
N ALA A 180 16.63 32.74 9.31
CA ALA A 180 15.36 32.85 10.03
C ALA A 180 14.95 31.56 10.83
N ASN A 181 15.87 30.68 11.18
CA ASN A 181 15.56 29.45 11.92
C ASN A 181 14.78 29.68 13.21
N ARG A 182 15.06 30.77 13.93
CA ARG A 182 14.32 31.14 15.14
C ARG A 182 12.86 31.49 14.85
N THR A 183 12.58 32.10 13.71
CA THR A 183 11.22 32.51 13.30
C THR A 183 10.46 31.33 12.70
N ILE A 184 11.14 30.49 11.90
CA ILE A 184 10.57 29.33 11.22
C ILE A 184 10.27 28.22 12.23
N GLY A 185 11.17 28.04 13.24
CA GLY A 185 11.07 26.97 14.24
C GLY A 185 11.35 25.58 13.65
N ASP A 186 11.57 24.61 14.54
CA ASP A 186 11.78 23.21 14.18
C ASP A 186 10.67 22.33 14.69
N ILE A 187 10.49 21.15 14.03
CA ILE A 187 9.57 20.13 14.48
C ILE A 187 10.37 19.11 15.30
N TYR A 188 10.11 19.07 16.60
CA TYR A 188 10.72 18.09 17.51
C TYR A 188 9.72 16.98 17.84
N GLY A 189 10.14 15.72 17.62
CA GLY A 189 9.42 14.51 18.04
C GLY A 189 8.40 13.98 17.05
N SER A 190 8.03 12.74 17.24
CA SER A 190 7.09 11.96 16.41
C SER A 190 5.62 12.46 16.48
N GLY A 191 5.34 13.48 17.25
CA GLY A 191 3.99 14.03 17.46
C GLY A 191 3.68 15.32 16.74
N GLY A 192 4.56 15.85 15.89
CA GLY A 192 4.29 17.05 15.08
C GLY A 192 4.14 18.35 15.88
N ARG A 193 4.47 18.38 17.17
CA ARG A 193 4.46 19.60 17.98
C ARG A 193 5.71 20.42 17.68
N GLY A 194 5.54 21.50 16.96
CA GLY A 194 6.60 22.47 16.72
C GLY A 194 7.00 23.20 18.03
N ARG A 195 8.28 23.44 18.21
CA ARG A 195 8.78 24.38 19.19
C ARG A 195 8.85 25.75 18.52
N TYR A 196 8.17 26.73 19.08
CA TYR A 196 8.31 28.12 18.65
C TYR A 196 9.72 28.59 19.01
N GLY A 197 10.37 29.29 18.08
CA GLY A 197 11.62 29.95 18.32
C GLY A 197 11.48 31.14 19.27
#